data_ecae3eef6fcdb3fd864c2d50d5407e63
#
_entry.id   ecae3eef6fcdb3fd864c2d50d5407e63
#
_cell.length_a   1.000
_cell.length_b   1.000
_cell.length_c   1.000
_cell.angle_alpha   90.00
_cell.angle_beta   90.00
_cell.angle_gamma   90.00
#
_symmetry.space_group_name_H-M   'P 1'
#
loop_
_entity.id
_entity.type
_entity.pdbx_description
1 polymer ?
#
loop_
_entity_poly.entity_id
_entity_poly.type
_entity_poly.pdbx_seq_one_letter_code
_entity_poly.pdbx_strand_id
1 'polypeptide(L)'
;YLKKFVKIKKNILGEINYFYKKKFKKKKILGVLFRGQEQRFSPNHYLPPTMKQIKNLIEKKLKEKKFDKIFLCTEEQSYLDELKTIYGNKIIFFNSQRSFNTNRYYNYNRPSHRYKLGREILIEMILLSKCSEIIGTRTNVTETARLFASNKKKMKITYIQNGINFQNPFLRRWNWHYRKIAPEFLGG
;
A
#
# COMPACT_ATOMS: atom_id res chain seq x y z
N TYR A 1 22.77 7.55 1.71
CA TYR A 1 23.51 6.96 0.58
C TYR A 1 22.64 7.00 -0.70
N LEU A 2 21.46 6.40 -0.71
CA LEU A 2 20.56 6.35 -1.89
C LEU A 2 20.22 7.75 -2.46
N LYS A 3 19.92 8.73 -1.60
CA LYS A 3 19.60 10.10 -2.02
C LYS A 3 20.74 10.80 -2.78
N LYS A 4 21.97 10.32 -2.67
CA LYS A 4 23.12 10.83 -3.41
C LYS A 4 23.08 10.39 -4.87
N PHE A 5 22.58 9.18 -5.14
CA PHE A 5 22.60 8.56 -6.46
C PHE A 5 21.24 8.60 -7.19
N VAL A 6 20.14 8.66 -6.45
CA VAL A 6 18.79 8.70 -7.04
C VAL A 6 18.25 10.13 -6.99
N LYS A 7 18.16 10.76 -8.16
CA LYS A 7 17.57 12.09 -8.33
C LYS A 7 16.15 11.96 -8.88
N ILE A 8 15.17 12.41 -8.09
CA ILE A 8 13.77 12.48 -8.54
C ILE A 8 13.58 13.77 -9.34
N LYS A 9 12.87 13.71 -10.48
CA LYS A 9 12.58 14.87 -11.32
C LYS A 9 11.86 15.96 -10.52
N LYS A 10 12.19 17.23 -10.79
CA LYS A 10 11.68 18.40 -10.03
C LYS A 10 10.16 18.50 -10.00
N ASN A 11 9.49 18.20 -11.12
CA ASN A 11 8.02 18.22 -11.19
C ASN A 11 7.38 17.16 -10.25
N ILE A 12 7.93 15.94 -10.18
CA ILE A 12 7.46 14.90 -9.28
C ILE A 12 7.69 15.30 -7.81
N LEU A 13 8.86 15.87 -7.51
CA LEU A 13 9.14 16.40 -6.18
C LEU A 13 8.18 17.53 -5.78
N GLY A 14 7.82 18.39 -6.74
CA GLY A 14 6.83 19.45 -6.53
C GLY A 14 5.49 18.91 -6.04
N GLU A 15 4.96 17.87 -6.71
CA GLU A 15 3.70 17.23 -6.33
C GLU A 15 3.78 16.54 -4.98
N ILE A 16 4.86 15.80 -4.73
CA ILE A 16 5.09 15.15 -3.43
C ILE A 16 5.10 16.22 -2.32
N ASN A 17 5.81 17.32 -2.51
CA ASN A 17 5.92 18.38 -1.51
C ASN A 17 4.59 19.11 -1.31
N TYR A 18 3.84 19.37 -2.38
CA TYR A 18 2.50 19.96 -2.29
C TYR A 18 1.56 19.06 -1.47
N PHE A 19 1.49 17.76 -1.83
CA PHE A 19 0.65 16.79 -1.11
C PHE A 19 1.07 16.67 0.36
N TYR A 20 2.38 16.56 0.62
CA TYR A 20 2.92 16.51 1.97
C TYR A 20 2.52 17.73 2.81
N LYS A 21 2.73 18.93 2.29
CA LYS A 21 2.36 20.19 2.98
C LYS A 21 0.87 20.22 3.31
N LYS A 22 0.01 19.82 2.37
CA LYS A 22 -1.45 19.89 2.51
C LYS A 22 -2.01 18.80 3.43
N LYS A 23 -1.46 17.59 3.41
CA LYS A 23 -2.09 16.42 4.05
C LYS A 23 -1.30 15.83 5.21
N PHE A 24 0.03 15.95 5.23
CA PHE A 24 0.92 15.30 6.19
C PHE A 24 1.51 16.24 7.25
N LYS A 25 1.76 17.51 6.88
CA LYS A 25 2.50 18.46 7.73
C LYS A 25 1.91 18.52 9.15
N LYS A 26 2.78 18.38 10.16
CA LYS A 26 2.43 18.38 11.60
C LYS A 26 1.48 17.24 12.03
N LYS A 27 1.32 16.18 11.23
CA LYS A 27 0.47 15.04 11.56
C LYS A 27 1.29 13.77 11.71
N LYS A 28 0.85 12.90 12.62
CA LYS A 28 1.37 11.55 12.76
C LYS A 28 0.58 10.62 11.86
N ILE A 29 1.22 10.11 10.81
CA ILE A 29 0.57 9.35 9.75
C ILE A 29 0.91 7.86 9.88
N LEU A 30 -0.12 7.01 9.85
CA LEU A 30 0.02 5.58 9.63
C LEU A 30 -0.05 5.30 8.13
N GLY A 31 1.02 4.80 7.53
CA GLY A 31 1.03 4.34 6.14
C GLY A 31 0.44 2.94 6.04
N VAL A 32 -0.40 2.71 5.04
CA VAL A 32 -0.97 1.39 4.75
C VAL A 32 -0.76 1.09 3.27
N LEU A 33 0.07 0.09 2.96
CA LEU A 33 0.19 -0.45 1.60
C LEU A 33 -0.68 -1.68 1.49
N PHE A 34 -1.84 -1.51 0.87
CA PHE A 34 -2.81 -2.57 0.66
C PHE A 34 -2.87 -2.94 -0.82
N ARG A 35 -1.91 -3.79 -1.23
CA ARG A 35 -1.88 -4.36 -2.59
C ARG A 35 -2.96 -5.41 -2.71
N GLY A 36 -3.57 -5.49 -3.87
CA GLY A 36 -4.76 -6.29 -4.06
C GLY A 36 -4.64 -7.38 -5.10
N GLN A 37 -5.52 -7.32 -6.05
CA GLN A 37 -5.97 -8.43 -6.88
C GLN A 37 -4.91 -9.08 -7.76
N GLU A 38 -3.97 -8.34 -8.33
CA GLU A 38 -3.00 -8.94 -9.24
C GLU A 38 -2.03 -9.88 -8.54
N GLN A 39 -1.65 -9.55 -7.31
CA GLN A 39 -0.78 -10.44 -6.52
C GLN A 39 -1.45 -11.75 -6.13
N ARG A 40 -2.81 -11.79 -6.08
CA ARG A 40 -3.57 -13.03 -5.78
C ARG A 40 -3.33 -14.13 -6.77
N PHE A 41 -3.17 -13.75 -8.05
CA PHE A 41 -3.09 -14.68 -9.16
C PHE A 41 -1.70 -14.79 -9.77
N SER A 42 -0.73 -14.03 -9.27
CA SER A 42 0.65 -14.10 -9.71
C SER A 42 1.40 -15.23 -9.01
N PRO A 43 1.96 -16.21 -9.74
CA PRO A 43 2.75 -17.27 -9.13
C PRO A 43 4.00 -16.70 -8.47
N ASN A 44 4.46 -17.34 -7.40
CA ASN A 44 5.68 -16.96 -6.64
C ASN A 44 5.67 -15.55 -6.00
N HIS A 45 4.57 -14.83 -6.05
CA HIS A 45 4.43 -13.58 -5.30
C HIS A 45 3.88 -13.85 -3.90
N TYR A 46 4.22 -12.99 -2.97
CA TYR A 46 3.58 -12.99 -1.66
C TYR A 46 2.08 -12.79 -1.82
N LEU A 47 1.28 -13.59 -1.11
CA LEU A 47 -0.16 -13.41 -1.09
C LEU A 47 -0.51 -12.07 -0.43
N PRO A 48 -1.39 -11.28 -1.05
CA PRO A 48 -1.79 -9.99 -0.50
C PRO A 48 -2.54 -10.16 0.83
N PRO A 49 -2.58 -9.13 1.68
CA PRO A 49 -3.41 -9.14 2.87
C PRO A 49 -4.89 -9.27 2.52
N THR A 50 -5.67 -9.84 3.43
CA THR A 50 -7.12 -9.73 3.38
C THR A 50 -7.57 -8.38 3.96
N MET A 51 -8.78 -7.95 3.62
CA MET A 51 -9.37 -6.74 4.22
C MET A 51 -9.46 -6.86 5.74
N LYS A 52 -9.81 -8.04 6.25
CA LYS A 52 -9.89 -8.33 7.69
C LYS A 52 -8.54 -8.12 8.38
N GLN A 53 -7.45 -8.66 7.83
CA GLN A 53 -6.10 -8.48 8.38
C GLN A 53 -5.68 -7.00 8.40
N ILE A 54 -5.96 -6.25 7.34
CA ILE A 54 -5.66 -4.81 7.28
C ILE A 54 -6.46 -4.04 8.33
N LYS A 55 -7.76 -4.30 8.48
CA LYS A 55 -8.63 -3.65 9.47
C LYS A 55 -8.13 -3.93 10.89
N ASN A 56 -7.92 -5.20 11.22
CA ASN A 56 -7.42 -5.60 12.54
C ASN A 56 -6.11 -4.91 12.90
N LEU A 57 -5.16 -4.83 11.95
CA LEU A 57 -3.89 -4.16 12.19
C LEU A 57 -4.01 -2.64 12.30
N ILE A 58 -4.87 -2.02 11.49
CA ILE A 58 -5.15 -0.58 11.63
C ILE A 58 -5.73 -0.31 13.02
N GLU A 59 -6.75 -1.05 13.45
CA GLU A 59 -7.38 -0.87 14.76
C GLU A 59 -6.40 -1.10 15.91
N LYS A 60 -5.59 -2.16 15.83
CA LYS A 60 -4.52 -2.41 16.80
C LYS A 60 -3.58 -1.21 16.89
N LYS A 61 -3.12 -0.68 15.75
CA LYS A 61 -2.23 0.49 15.72
C LYS A 61 -2.87 1.76 16.24
N LEU A 62 -4.14 2.00 15.95
CA LEU A 62 -4.89 3.13 16.45
C LEU A 62 -5.10 3.06 17.98
N LYS A 63 -5.24 1.85 18.55
CA LYS A 63 -5.31 1.63 20.00
C LYS A 63 -3.95 1.81 20.69
N GLU A 64 -2.88 1.28 20.08
CA GLU A 64 -1.51 1.36 20.61
C GLU A 64 -0.96 2.80 20.62
N LYS A 65 -1.30 3.58 19.61
CA LYS A 65 -0.73 4.91 19.37
C LYS A 65 -1.73 5.85 18.73
N LYS A 66 -1.66 7.12 19.10
CA LYS A 66 -2.45 8.15 18.43
C LYS A 66 -1.86 8.47 17.06
N PHE A 67 -2.60 8.16 16.00
CA PHE A 67 -2.36 8.60 14.62
C PHE A 67 -3.47 9.58 14.21
N ASP A 68 -3.07 10.67 13.56
CA ASP A 68 -4.01 11.70 13.09
C ASP A 68 -4.69 11.27 11.80
N LYS A 69 -3.95 10.61 10.91
CA LYS A 69 -4.42 10.16 9.59
C LYS A 69 -3.81 8.81 9.22
N ILE A 70 -4.48 8.15 8.27
CA ILE A 70 -4.06 6.90 7.64
C ILE A 70 -3.81 7.22 6.17
N PHE A 71 -2.56 7.07 5.69
CA PHE A 71 -2.23 7.21 4.28
C PHE A 71 -2.34 5.86 3.59
N LEU A 72 -3.38 5.71 2.78
CA LEU A 72 -3.69 4.46 2.07
C LEU A 72 -3.12 4.49 0.65
N CYS A 73 -2.29 3.50 0.35
CA CYS A 73 -1.82 3.16 -1.00
C CYS A 73 -2.46 1.84 -1.41
N THR A 74 -3.32 1.87 -2.40
CA THR A 74 -3.98 0.69 -2.96
C THR A 74 -4.26 0.88 -4.45
N GLU A 75 -4.16 -0.18 -5.21
CA GLU A 75 -4.55 -0.22 -6.62
C GLU A 75 -6.04 -0.56 -6.82
N GLU A 76 -6.79 -0.90 -5.76
CA GLU A 76 -8.20 -1.27 -5.86
C GLU A 76 -9.11 -0.18 -5.30
N GLN A 77 -10.09 0.22 -6.12
CA GLN A 77 -11.07 1.22 -5.70
C GLN A 77 -11.97 0.70 -4.58
N SER A 78 -12.40 -0.56 -4.66
CA SER A 78 -13.22 -1.18 -3.63
C SER A 78 -12.58 -1.16 -2.23
N TYR A 79 -11.26 -1.36 -2.16
CA TYR A 79 -10.54 -1.27 -0.88
C TYR A 79 -10.49 0.15 -0.33
N LEU A 80 -10.29 1.13 -1.22
CA LEU A 80 -10.34 2.53 -0.82
C LEU A 80 -11.72 2.91 -0.28
N ASP A 81 -12.78 2.51 -0.98
CA ASP A 81 -14.16 2.86 -0.61
C ASP A 81 -14.56 2.22 0.71
N GLU A 82 -14.26 0.93 0.92
CA GLU A 82 -14.54 0.25 2.18
C GLU A 82 -13.80 0.90 3.36
N LEU A 83 -12.50 1.16 3.22
CA LEU A 83 -11.74 1.79 4.29
C LEU A 83 -12.15 3.24 4.53
N LYS A 84 -12.59 3.97 3.51
CA LYS A 84 -13.17 5.31 3.68
C LYS A 84 -14.50 5.27 4.42
N THR A 85 -15.34 4.29 4.15
CA THR A 85 -16.60 4.10 4.87
C THR A 85 -16.35 3.86 6.37
N ILE A 86 -15.33 3.07 6.71
CA ILE A 86 -15.03 2.70 8.10
C ILE A 86 -14.32 3.84 8.85
N TYR A 87 -13.28 4.44 8.24
CA TYR A 87 -12.40 5.38 8.92
C TYR A 87 -12.64 6.86 8.54
N GLY A 88 -13.55 7.10 7.60
CA GLY A 88 -13.99 8.45 7.20
C GLY A 88 -12.84 9.39 6.87
N ASN A 89 -12.87 10.55 7.50
CA ASN A 89 -11.89 11.61 7.30
C ASN A 89 -10.47 11.29 7.77
N LYS A 90 -10.24 10.15 8.44
CA LYS A 90 -8.89 9.71 8.77
C LYS A 90 -8.14 9.19 7.55
N ILE A 91 -8.84 8.69 6.53
CA ILE A 91 -8.21 8.20 5.30
C ILE A 91 -7.76 9.37 4.43
N ILE A 92 -6.49 9.34 4.06
CA ILE A 92 -5.91 10.18 3.02
C ILE A 92 -5.23 9.28 1.98
N PHE A 93 -5.29 9.67 0.73
CA PHE A 93 -4.73 8.91 -0.38
C PHE A 93 -4.25 9.86 -1.47
N PHE A 94 -3.29 9.42 -2.28
CA PHE A 94 -2.91 10.12 -3.50
C PHE A 94 -3.90 9.75 -4.61
N ASN A 95 -4.19 10.68 -5.52
CA ASN A 95 -5.11 10.45 -6.63
C ASN A 95 -4.38 9.70 -7.76
N SER A 96 -4.14 8.41 -7.52
CA SER A 96 -3.56 7.46 -8.47
C SER A 96 -4.66 6.65 -9.16
N GLN A 97 -4.34 6.08 -10.32
CA GLN A 97 -5.24 5.17 -11.03
C GLN A 97 -5.53 3.94 -10.17
N ARG A 98 -6.80 3.55 -10.07
CA ARG A 98 -7.25 2.33 -9.39
C ARG A 98 -8.08 1.46 -10.32
N SER A 99 -8.05 0.16 -10.06
CA SER A 99 -8.89 -0.80 -10.74
C SER A 99 -10.27 -0.85 -10.08
N PHE A 100 -11.31 -0.88 -10.90
CA PHE A 100 -12.69 -1.13 -10.46
C PHE A 100 -13.06 -2.61 -10.59
N ASN A 101 -12.33 -3.36 -11.42
CA ASN A 101 -12.49 -4.80 -11.64
C ASN A 101 -11.16 -5.45 -11.91
N THR A 102 -11.02 -6.66 -11.48
CA THR A 102 -9.84 -7.46 -11.23
C THR A 102 -8.77 -7.58 -12.32
N ASN A 103 -9.05 -7.29 -13.57
CA ASN A 103 -8.21 -7.81 -14.65
C ASN A 103 -7.46 -6.76 -15.48
N ARG A 104 -7.46 -5.47 -15.13
CA ARG A 104 -6.99 -4.45 -16.09
C ARG A 104 -6.20 -3.28 -15.52
N TYR A 105 -5.66 -3.37 -14.32
CA TYR A 105 -4.87 -2.27 -13.75
C TYR A 105 -3.68 -1.87 -14.66
N TYR A 106 -2.98 -2.85 -15.23
CA TYR A 106 -1.86 -2.59 -16.17
C TYR A 106 -2.30 -2.28 -17.60
N ASN A 107 -3.51 -2.64 -17.99
CA ASN A 107 -4.02 -2.50 -19.35
C ASN A 107 -5.06 -1.36 -19.50
N TYR A 108 -5.04 -0.40 -18.59
CA TYR A 108 -5.97 0.72 -18.67
C TYR A 108 -5.68 1.58 -19.91
N ASN A 109 -6.74 1.90 -20.68
CA ASN A 109 -6.61 2.68 -21.91
C ASN A 109 -6.53 4.18 -21.57
N ARG A 110 -5.35 4.63 -21.15
CA ARG A 110 -5.02 6.06 -21.00
C ARG A 110 -3.69 6.38 -21.67
N PRO A 111 -3.51 7.55 -22.30
CA PRO A 111 -2.23 7.93 -22.92
C PRO A 111 -1.08 7.82 -21.92
N SER A 112 0.02 7.21 -22.35
CA SER A 112 1.22 6.98 -21.53
C SER A 112 0.96 6.26 -20.21
N HIS A 113 0.03 5.30 -20.20
CA HIS A 113 -0.45 4.64 -18.97
C HIS A 113 0.68 4.10 -18.10
N ARG A 114 1.63 3.34 -18.67
CA ARG A 114 2.75 2.76 -17.91
C ARG A 114 3.64 3.81 -17.25
N TYR A 115 3.91 4.92 -17.95
CA TYR A 115 4.68 6.02 -17.37
C TYR A 115 3.92 6.68 -16.21
N LYS A 116 2.64 6.97 -16.39
CA LYS A 116 1.79 7.56 -15.34
C LYS A 116 1.69 6.65 -14.13
N LEU A 117 1.51 5.35 -14.36
CA LEU A 117 1.46 4.36 -13.30
C LEU A 117 2.75 4.29 -12.49
N GLY A 118 3.90 4.21 -13.16
CA GLY A 118 5.21 4.22 -12.50
C GLY A 118 5.45 5.50 -11.70
N ARG A 119 5.02 6.65 -12.23
CA ARG A 119 5.06 7.95 -11.54
C ARG A 119 4.17 7.97 -10.29
N GLU A 120 2.95 7.47 -10.37
CA GLU A 120 2.01 7.38 -9.24
C GLU A 120 2.57 6.49 -8.13
N ILE A 121 3.08 5.30 -8.48
CA ILE A 121 3.73 4.38 -7.54
C ILE A 121 4.94 5.04 -6.88
N LEU A 122 5.76 5.77 -7.63
CA LEU A 122 6.92 6.50 -7.08
C LEU A 122 6.48 7.57 -6.07
N ILE A 123 5.43 8.34 -6.39
CA ILE A 123 4.90 9.36 -5.48
C ILE A 123 4.38 8.72 -4.20
N GLU A 124 3.55 7.68 -4.30
CA GLU A 124 3.00 6.96 -3.14
C GLU A 124 4.11 6.35 -2.28
N MET A 125 5.13 5.75 -2.89
CA MET A 125 6.28 5.18 -2.19
C MET A 125 7.06 6.25 -1.41
N ILE A 126 7.31 7.42 -2.01
CA ILE A 126 7.98 8.52 -1.30
C ILE A 126 7.09 9.09 -0.19
N LEU A 127 5.77 9.17 -0.39
CA LEU A 127 4.85 9.59 0.67
C LEU A 127 4.79 8.56 1.81
N LEU A 128 4.80 7.25 1.51
CA LEU A 128 4.94 6.19 2.51
C LEU A 128 6.22 6.36 3.33
N SER A 129 7.34 6.74 2.70
CA SER A 129 8.60 6.99 3.41
C SER A 129 8.54 8.13 4.43
N LYS A 130 7.52 8.97 4.36
CA LYS A 130 7.26 10.09 5.28
C LYS A 130 6.25 9.76 6.38
N CYS A 131 5.66 8.57 6.36
CA CYS A 131 4.79 8.08 7.41
C CYS A 131 5.57 7.74 8.69
N SER A 132 4.90 7.76 9.83
CA SER A 132 5.51 7.41 11.13
C SER A 132 5.72 5.91 11.28
N GLU A 133 4.78 5.11 10.81
CA GLU A 133 4.82 3.65 10.74
C GLU A 133 4.12 3.19 9.47
N ILE A 134 4.44 1.97 9.00
CA ILE A 134 3.81 1.37 7.82
C ILE A 134 3.23 0.00 8.18
N ILE A 135 2.06 -0.31 7.64
CA ILE A 135 1.48 -1.66 7.56
C ILE A 135 1.48 -2.08 6.09
N GLY A 136 1.87 -3.30 5.80
CA GLY A 136 1.80 -3.83 4.43
C GLY A 136 2.51 -5.17 4.26
N THR A 137 2.52 -5.68 3.04
CA THR A 137 3.33 -6.84 2.67
C THR A 137 4.78 -6.44 2.39
N ARG A 138 5.69 -7.41 2.50
CA ARG A 138 7.08 -7.21 2.10
C ARG A 138 7.16 -7.14 0.57
N THR A 139 7.34 -5.94 0.05
CA THR A 139 7.42 -5.66 -1.39
C THR A 139 8.54 -4.66 -1.66
N ASN A 140 8.94 -4.53 -2.93
CA ASN A 140 9.90 -3.50 -3.34
C ASN A 140 9.43 -2.09 -2.94
N VAL A 141 8.12 -1.82 -2.92
CA VAL A 141 7.58 -0.51 -2.52
C VAL A 141 7.82 -0.25 -1.04
N THR A 142 7.51 -1.21 -0.14
CA THR A 142 7.74 -1.05 1.31
C THR A 142 9.22 -0.97 1.64
N GLU A 143 10.06 -1.81 1.03
CA GLU A 143 11.51 -1.80 1.27
C GLU A 143 12.13 -0.48 0.76
N THR A 144 11.74 -0.02 -0.43
CA THR A 144 12.24 1.24 -0.96
C THR A 144 11.74 2.43 -0.12
N ALA A 145 10.48 2.43 0.32
CA ALA A 145 9.97 3.46 1.23
C ALA A 145 10.83 3.53 2.51
N ARG A 146 11.22 2.40 3.09
CA ARG A 146 12.14 2.35 4.24
C ARG A 146 13.49 2.97 3.94
N LEU A 147 14.05 2.71 2.74
CA LEU A 147 15.33 3.27 2.32
C LEU A 147 15.28 4.81 2.14
N PHE A 148 14.15 5.35 1.70
CA PHE A 148 13.93 6.80 1.54
C PHE A 148 13.50 7.50 2.82
N ALA A 149 13.16 6.78 3.89
CA ALA A 149 12.80 7.38 5.17
C ALA A 149 13.94 8.25 5.73
N SER A 150 13.57 9.35 6.38
CA SER A 150 14.53 10.29 6.98
C SER A 150 15.33 9.62 8.09
N ASN A 151 14.72 8.71 8.82
CA ASN A 151 15.37 7.88 9.83
C ASN A 151 15.03 6.40 9.59
N LYS A 152 15.88 5.71 8.83
CA LYS A 152 15.70 4.30 8.46
C LYS A 152 15.59 3.37 9.66
N LYS A 153 16.37 3.62 10.72
CA LYS A 153 16.39 2.80 11.94
C LYS A 153 15.12 2.95 12.78
N LYS A 154 14.44 4.09 12.68
CA LYS A 154 13.22 4.39 13.45
C LYS A 154 11.94 4.05 12.71
N MET A 155 11.97 3.87 11.38
CA MET A 155 10.77 3.52 10.61
C MET A 155 10.35 2.08 10.92
N LYS A 156 9.25 1.95 11.64
CA LYS A 156 8.65 0.66 11.96
C LYS A 156 7.71 0.23 10.83
N ILE A 157 7.93 -1.00 10.33
CA ILE A 157 7.04 -1.63 9.34
C ILE A 157 6.48 -2.89 9.96
N THR A 158 5.16 -3.01 9.97
CA THR A 158 4.45 -4.23 10.35
C THR A 158 4.11 -4.99 9.08
N TYR A 159 4.79 -6.11 8.85
CA TYR A 159 4.56 -6.95 7.68
C TYR A 159 3.45 -7.96 7.93
N ILE A 160 2.58 -8.11 6.93
CA ILE A 160 1.63 -9.21 6.84
C ILE A 160 2.25 -10.29 5.97
N GLN A 161 2.38 -11.50 6.53
CA GLN A 161 3.05 -12.63 5.88
C GLN A 161 2.05 -13.76 5.65
N ASN A 162 1.40 -13.75 4.48
CA ASN A 162 0.42 -14.77 4.09
C ASN A 162 1.04 -15.93 3.28
N GLY A 163 2.38 -15.98 3.21
CA GLY A 163 3.09 -16.97 2.41
C GLY A 163 3.19 -16.60 0.93
N ILE A 164 3.76 -17.50 0.16
CA ILE A 164 3.98 -17.36 -1.29
C ILE A 164 2.88 -18.08 -2.04
N ASN A 165 2.44 -17.50 -3.14
CA ASN A 165 1.37 -18.07 -3.94
C ASN A 165 1.86 -19.30 -4.74
N PHE A 166 0.97 -20.28 -4.93
CA PHE A 166 1.26 -21.52 -5.63
C PHE A 166 1.55 -21.31 -7.12
N GLN A 167 2.37 -22.19 -7.69
CA GLN A 167 2.58 -22.28 -9.15
C GLN A 167 1.30 -22.75 -9.85
N ASN A 168 0.60 -23.74 -9.27
CA ASN A 168 -0.60 -24.33 -9.85
C ASN A 168 -1.77 -23.34 -9.87
N PRO A 169 -2.40 -23.08 -11.04
CA PRO A 169 -3.50 -22.11 -11.17
C PRO A 169 -4.75 -22.43 -10.32
N PHE A 170 -5.09 -23.71 -10.16
CA PHE A 170 -6.23 -24.14 -9.34
C PHE A 170 -5.95 -23.89 -7.87
N LEU A 171 -4.78 -24.29 -7.36
CA LEU A 171 -4.37 -24.08 -5.98
C LEU A 171 -4.28 -22.58 -5.64
N ARG A 172 -3.84 -21.73 -6.58
CA ARG A 172 -3.82 -20.27 -6.38
C ARG A 172 -5.20 -19.71 -6.14
N ARG A 173 -6.18 -20.07 -6.98
CA ARG A 173 -7.57 -19.60 -6.84
C ARG A 173 -8.18 -20.11 -5.55
N TRP A 174 -8.05 -21.42 -5.29
CA TRP A 174 -8.57 -22.03 -4.08
C TRP A 174 -7.99 -21.39 -2.81
N ASN A 175 -6.66 -21.24 -2.75
CA ASN A 175 -5.97 -20.63 -1.61
C ASN A 175 -6.47 -19.21 -1.30
N TRP A 176 -6.73 -18.41 -2.31
CA TRP A 176 -7.26 -17.06 -2.11
C TRP A 176 -8.69 -17.08 -1.54
N HIS A 177 -9.57 -17.93 -2.09
CA HIS A 177 -10.93 -18.06 -1.58
C HIS A 177 -10.95 -18.61 -0.17
N TYR A 178 -10.13 -19.62 0.10
CA TYR A 178 -9.96 -20.17 1.43
C TYR A 178 -9.54 -19.09 2.44
N ARG A 179 -8.55 -18.26 2.14
CA ARG A 179 -8.08 -17.20 3.03
C ARG A 179 -9.14 -16.15 3.36
N LYS A 180 -10.07 -15.88 2.47
CA LYS A 180 -11.17 -14.94 2.73
C LYS A 180 -12.11 -15.43 3.84
N ILE A 181 -12.30 -16.73 3.96
CA ILE A 181 -13.22 -17.36 4.92
C ILE A 181 -12.49 -17.99 6.11
N ALA A 182 -11.19 -18.21 5.99
CA ALA A 182 -10.40 -18.83 7.04
C ALA A 182 -10.36 -17.97 8.32
N PRO A 183 -10.30 -18.59 9.50
CA PRO A 183 -10.01 -17.90 10.74
C PRO A 183 -8.64 -17.20 10.71
N GLU A 184 -8.47 -16.18 11.55
CA GLU A 184 -7.25 -15.37 11.59
C GLU A 184 -5.97 -16.20 11.86
N PHE A 185 -6.05 -17.21 12.72
CA PHE A 185 -4.95 -18.13 13.03
C PHE A 185 -4.52 -19.02 11.86
N LEU A 186 -5.38 -19.18 10.84
CA LEU A 186 -5.07 -19.84 9.56
C LEU A 186 -4.76 -18.87 8.43
N GLY A 187 -4.56 -17.59 8.73
CA GLY A 187 -4.19 -16.56 7.77
C GLY A 187 -5.37 -15.91 7.05
N GLY A 188 -6.55 -15.98 7.64
CA GLY A 188 -7.77 -15.30 7.16
C GLY A 188 -7.82 -13.80 7.47
#